data_f3fcaa57c8ca87c36af4cf771f1ecbda
#
_entry.id   f3fcaa57c8ca87c36af4cf771f1ecbda
#
_cell.length_a   1.000
_cell.length_b   1.000
_cell.length_c   1.000
_cell.angle_alpha   90.00
_cell.angle_beta   90.00
_cell.angle_gamma   90.00
#
_symmetry.space_group_name_H-M   'P 1'
#
loop_
_entity.id
_entity.type
_entity.pdbx_description
1 polymer ?
#
loop_
_entity_poly.entity_id
_entity_poly.type
_entity_poly.pdbx_seq_one_letter_code
_entity_poly.pdbx_strand_id
1 'polypeptide(L)'
;NERRDINQPCLCVYGTTTPLHFWGALQGANVVDGSLARFLILPSDEDYPDENIAVGIRQAPPALIHGLQLIAAGGGGNKGNLAGKTSDQNTAVNPMIVPMTDEARVRFKVLSAELTDELRAAAGTAFTAILARIGENALKLALIVAVGRDPVQPEIEITAVDWAINFVRHYAQRTMEAVERHVADTETEAHLKRLKEIIRGSGAKGITKSEITRASQWLK
;
A
#
# COMPACT_ATOMS: atom_id res chain seq x y z
N ASN A 1 15.53 30.58 -11.36
CA ASN A 1 15.25 29.30 -10.68
C ASN A 1 16.37 28.33 -11.05
N GLU A 2 17.25 28.03 -10.11
CA GLU A 2 18.26 26.98 -10.27
C GLU A 2 17.57 25.63 -10.33
N ARG A 3 17.81 24.87 -11.40
CA ARG A 3 17.38 23.48 -11.50
C ARG A 3 18.20 22.65 -10.52
N ARG A 4 17.52 21.94 -9.60
CA ARG A 4 18.15 21.00 -8.69
C ARG A 4 17.78 19.58 -9.13
N ASP A 5 18.77 18.77 -9.40
CA ASP A 5 18.59 17.37 -9.72
C ASP A 5 18.81 16.54 -8.44
N ILE A 6 17.92 15.60 -8.18
CA ILE A 6 18.03 14.66 -7.06
C ILE A 6 18.39 13.29 -7.63
N ASN A 7 19.58 12.81 -7.32
CA ASN A 7 20.03 11.50 -7.75
C ASN A 7 19.38 10.40 -6.91
N GLN A 8 18.74 9.43 -7.60
CA GLN A 8 18.09 8.26 -6.98
C GLN A 8 17.13 8.65 -5.85
N PRO A 9 16.07 9.42 -6.14
CA PRO A 9 15.14 9.86 -5.12
C PRO A 9 14.43 8.65 -4.48
N CYS A 10 14.38 8.63 -3.15
CA CYS A 10 13.60 7.67 -2.38
C CYS A 10 12.59 8.44 -1.53
N LEU A 11 11.35 8.48 -1.99
CA LEU A 11 10.26 9.17 -1.29
C LEU A 11 9.37 8.14 -0.60
N CYS A 12 9.26 8.26 0.72
CA CYS A 12 8.25 7.55 1.50
C CYS A 12 7.15 8.54 1.92
N VAL A 13 5.91 8.16 1.69
CA VAL A 13 4.73 8.97 2.07
C VAL A 13 3.89 8.16 3.03
N TYR A 14 3.59 8.76 4.18
CA TYR A 14 2.59 8.27 5.12
C TYR A 14 1.49 9.32 5.26
N GLY A 15 0.24 8.87 5.26
CA GLY A 15 -0.91 9.78 5.41
C GLY A 15 -2.12 9.03 5.92
N THR A 16 -3.01 9.77 6.57
CA THR A 16 -4.33 9.29 7.01
C THR A 16 -5.40 10.18 6.40
N THR A 17 -6.52 9.58 6.06
CA THR A 17 -7.67 10.28 5.49
C THR A 17 -8.95 9.51 5.79
N THR A 18 -10.09 10.12 5.57
CA THR A 18 -11.37 9.41 5.64
C THR A 18 -11.71 8.74 4.30
N PRO A 19 -12.39 7.59 4.30
CA PRO A 19 -12.76 6.89 3.07
C PRO A 19 -13.49 7.78 2.07
N LEU A 20 -14.44 8.59 2.54
CA LEU A 20 -15.22 9.49 1.69
C LEU A 20 -14.34 10.47 0.91
N HIS A 21 -13.40 11.13 1.59
CA HIS A 21 -12.51 12.09 0.93
C HIS A 21 -11.49 11.41 0.04
N PHE A 22 -10.96 10.26 0.47
CA PHE A 22 -9.97 9.52 -0.31
C PHE A 22 -10.54 9.04 -1.64
N TRP A 23 -11.63 8.28 -1.58
CA TRP A 23 -12.25 7.72 -2.78
C TRP A 23 -12.90 8.79 -3.67
N GLY A 24 -13.44 9.85 -3.06
CA GLY A 24 -14.01 10.98 -3.80
C GLY A 24 -12.98 11.83 -4.57
N ALA A 25 -11.71 11.80 -4.14
CA ALA A 25 -10.62 12.50 -4.83
C ALA A 25 -10.00 11.68 -5.97
N LEU A 26 -10.25 10.36 -6.02
CA LEU A 26 -9.68 9.49 -7.04
C LEU A 26 -10.55 9.48 -8.30
N GLN A 27 -9.86 9.55 -9.44
CA GLN A 27 -10.43 9.36 -10.76
C GLN A 27 -9.92 8.03 -11.35
N GLY A 28 -10.62 7.47 -12.33
CA GLY A 28 -10.19 6.25 -13.00
C GLY A 28 -8.76 6.33 -13.54
N ALA A 29 -8.36 7.49 -14.04
CA ALA A 29 -6.99 7.74 -14.51
C ALA A 29 -5.92 7.47 -13.43
N ASN A 30 -6.19 7.77 -12.15
CA ASN A 30 -5.24 7.53 -11.06
C ASN A 30 -5.02 6.04 -10.76
N VAL A 31 -5.97 5.20 -11.12
CA VAL A 31 -5.84 3.74 -11.01
C VAL A 31 -5.02 3.20 -12.17
N VAL A 32 -5.32 3.65 -13.38
CA VAL A 32 -4.69 3.18 -14.62
C VAL A 32 -3.23 3.62 -14.74
N ASP A 33 -2.89 4.84 -14.32
CA ASP A 33 -1.51 5.36 -14.35
C ASP A 33 -0.59 4.72 -13.30
N GLY A 34 -1.18 3.89 -12.41
CA GLY A 34 -0.46 3.17 -11.36
C GLY A 34 -0.06 4.03 -10.16
N SER A 35 -0.55 5.27 -10.04
CA SER A 35 -0.30 6.11 -8.86
C SER A 35 -0.84 5.45 -7.61
N LEU A 36 -2.10 4.99 -7.65
CA LEU A 36 -2.75 4.29 -6.54
C LEU A 36 -2.01 3.00 -6.15
N ALA A 37 -1.52 2.26 -7.14
CA ALA A 37 -0.86 0.97 -6.93
C ALA A 37 0.49 1.07 -6.18
N ARG A 38 1.07 2.26 -6.06
CA ARG A 38 2.29 2.50 -5.29
C ARG A 38 2.04 2.66 -3.80
N PHE A 39 0.78 2.83 -3.39
CA PHE A 39 0.38 2.94 -1.99
C PHE A 39 -0.13 1.60 -1.48
N LEU A 40 0.20 1.29 -0.23
CA LEU A 40 -0.51 0.29 0.56
C LEU A 40 -1.64 0.99 1.29
N ILE A 41 -2.87 0.70 0.91
CA ILE A 41 -4.05 1.29 1.51
C ILE A 41 -4.55 0.33 2.58
N LEU A 42 -4.57 0.81 3.82
CA LEU A 42 -4.95 0.05 5.00
C LEU A 42 -6.28 0.60 5.53
N PRO A 43 -7.42 0.17 4.99
CA PRO A 43 -8.72 0.64 5.47
C PRO A 43 -9.01 0.08 6.87
N SER A 44 -9.55 0.92 7.74
CA SER A 44 -10.20 0.47 8.97
C SER A 44 -11.58 -0.07 8.65
N ASP A 45 -11.94 -1.19 9.28
CA ASP A 45 -13.30 -1.77 9.15
C ASP A 45 -14.27 -1.20 10.18
N GLU A 46 -13.77 -0.39 11.10
CA GLU A 46 -14.53 0.15 12.22
C GLU A 46 -14.62 1.67 12.11
N ASP A 47 -15.84 2.17 11.86
CA ASP A 47 -16.08 3.61 11.69
C ASP A 47 -16.06 4.34 13.03
N TYR A 48 -16.45 3.65 14.10
CA TYR A 48 -16.57 4.19 15.46
C TYR A 48 -15.94 3.22 16.46
N PRO A 49 -14.59 3.12 16.52
CA PRO A 49 -13.94 2.25 17.49
C PRO A 49 -14.20 2.75 18.90
N ASP A 50 -14.35 1.83 19.84
CA ASP A 50 -14.46 2.17 21.26
C ASP A 50 -13.24 2.96 21.72
N GLU A 51 -13.48 3.92 22.63
CA GLU A 51 -12.40 4.71 23.20
C GLU A 51 -11.45 3.79 23.98
N ASN A 52 -10.17 3.83 23.64
CA ASN A 52 -9.15 3.10 24.38
C ASN A 52 -8.86 3.86 25.69
N ILE A 53 -9.54 3.45 26.77
CA ILE A 53 -9.40 4.02 28.11
C ILE A 53 -8.02 3.68 28.72
N ALA A 54 -7.33 2.65 28.19
CA ALA A 54 -5.97 2.34 28.62
C ALA A 54 -5.06 3.52 28.30
N VAL A 55 -4.53 4.15 29.32
CA VAL A 55 -3.57 5.25 29.20
C VAL A 55 -2.42 4.76 28.32
N GLY A 56 -2.31 5.34 27.13
CA GLY A 56 -1.33 4.94 26.15
C GLY A 56 0.10 4.91 26.72
N ILE A 57 0.92 4.05 26.17
CA ILE A 57 2.35 3.99 26.47
C ILE A 57 2.95 5.35 26.14
N ARG A 58 3.33 6.13 27.13
CA ARG A 58 3.92 7.46 26.98
C ARG A 58 5.42 7.41 26.63
N GLN A 59 6.05 6.27 26.86
CA GLN A 59 7.46 6.05 26.55
C GLN A 59 7.58 4.86 25.60
N ALA A 60 8.34 5.03 24.53
CA ALA A 60 8.63 3.93 23.63
C ALA A 60 9.43 2.83 24.35
N PRO A 61 9.17 1.54 24.10
CA PRO A 61 9.94 0.45 24.68
C PRO A 61 11.43 0.61 24.40
N PRO A 62 12.33 0.41 25.39
CA PRO A 62 13.79 0.56 25.18
C PRO A 62 14.33 -0.29 24.03
N ALA A 63 13.81 -1.49 23.82
CA ALA A 63 14.20 -2.36 22.71
C ALA A 63 13.88 -1.74 21.34
N LEU A 64 12.74 -1.06 21.20
CA LEU A 64 12.37 -0.35 19.99
C LEU A 64 13.31 0.82 19.73
N ILE A 65 13.60 1.62 20.77
CA ILE A 65 14.54 2.75 20.68
C ILE A 65 15.91 2.25 20.24
N HIS A 66 16.41 1.18 20.87
CA HIS A 66 17.70 0.60 20.53
C HIS A 66 17.73 0.08 19.08
N GLY A 67 16.72 -0.65 18.62
CA GLY A 67 16.61 -1.12 17.24
C GLY A 67 16.63 0.04 16.24
N LEU A 68 15.87 1.10 16.50
CA LEU A 68 15.85 2.29 15.64
C LEU A 68 17.19 3.02 15.63
N GLN A 69 17.89 3.08 16.75
CA GLN A 69 19.24 3.65 16.81
C GLN A 69 20.26 2.84 15.99
N LEU A 70 20.18 1.50 16.03
CA LEU A 70 21.00 0.63 15.18
C LEU A 70 20.73 0.84 13.69
N ILE A 71 19.45 0.95 13.30
CA ILE A 71 19.07 1.25 11.92
C ILE A 71 19.59 2.63 11.50
N ALA A 72 19.38 3.66 12.32
CA ALA A 72 19.84 5.02 12.07
C ALA A 72 21.38 5.12 11.99
N ALA A 73 22.09 4.31 12.77
CA ALA A 73 23.54 4.18 12.70
C ALA A 73 24.02 3.41 11.45
N GLY A 74 23.10 2.84 10.67
CA GLY A 74 23.40 2.10 9.44
C GLY A 74 23.81 0.65 9.65
N GLY A 75 23.34 -0.02 10.71
CA GLY A 75 23.73 -1.39 11.02
C GLY A 75 25.24 -1.50 11.34
N GLY A 76 25.74 -2.70 11.43
CA GLY A 76 27.10 -2.93 11.92
C GLY A 76 28.23 -2.76 10.91
N GLY A 77 28.31 -1.74 10.10
CA GLY A 77 29.53 -1.43 9.34
C GLY A 77 29.44 -1.51 7.81
N ASN A 78 28.45 -2.18 7.22
CA ASN A 78 28.22 -2.13 5.76
C ASN A 78 27.11 -1.12 5.44
N LYS A 79 27.41 0.15 5.72
CA LYS A 79 26.38 1.21 5.84
C LYS A 79 25.86 1.77 4.52
N GLY A 80 26.45 1.40 3.40
CA GLY A 80 26.25 2.23 2.22
C GLY A 80 26.65 3.69 2.49
N ASN A 81 26.38 4.58 1.57
CA ASN A 81 26.81 5.98 1.68
C ASN A 81 25.65 7.00 1.80
N LEU A 82 24.44 6.55 2.15
CA LEU A 82 23.24 7.42 2.24
C LEU A 82 23.20 8.22 3.54
N ALA A 83 23.81 7.75 4.62
CA ALA A 83 23.77 8.41 5.91
C ALA A 83 24.58 9.74 5.85
N GLY A 84 23.87 10.85 6.05
CA GLY A 84 24.46 12.19 6.19
C GLY A 84 24.84 12.90 4.88
N LYS A 85 24.49 12.35 3.70
CA LYS A 85 24.90 12.91 2.41
C LYS A 85 23.75 13.38 1.51
N THR A 86 22.65 13.79 2.09
CA THR A 86 21.47 14.27 1.34
C THR A 86 21.71 15.56 0.54
N SER A 87 22.82 16.24 0.76
CA SER A 87 23.17 17.51 0.08
C SER A 87 24.27 17.41 -0.97
N ASP A 88 24.98 16.28 -1.08
CA ASP A 88 26.06 16.11 -2.05
C ASP A 88 25.54 15.46 -3.33
N GLN A 89 25.25 16.29 -4.33
CA GLN A 89 24.72 15.88 -5.63
C GLN A 89 25.71 15.06 -6.48
N ASN A 90 27.00 15.04 -6.13
CA ASN A 90 28.05 14.42 -6.93
C ASN A 90 28.48 13.04 -6.42
N THR A 91 28.00 12.61 -5.26
CA THR A 91 28.38 11.31 -4.71
C THR A 91 27.44 10.21 -5.24
N ALA A 92 28.02 9.20 -5.91
CA ALA A 92 27.29 8.02 -6.33
C ALA A 92 26.68 7.30 -5.12
N VAL A 93 25.41 6.91 -5.22
CA VAL A 93 24.72 6.17 -4.18
C VAL A 93 25.24 4.73 -4.15
N ASN A 94 25.71 4.28 -2.99
CA ASN A 94 26.13 2.90 -2.73
C ASN A 94 25.26 2.31 -1.61
N PRO A 95 24.11 1.69 -1.93
CA PRO A 95 23.20 1.17 -0.93
C PRO A 95 23.78 -0.09 -0.26
N MET A 96 23.36 -0.33 0.99
CA MET A 96 23.56 -1.63 1.63
C MET A 96 22.71 -2.68 0.91
N ILE A 97 23.33 -3.81 0.56
CA ILE A 97 22.62 -4.94 -0.03
C ILE A 97 22.26 -5.93 1.06
N VAL A 98 20.96 -6.20 1.20
CA VAL A 98 20.44 -7.21 2.13
C VAL A 98 20.32 -8.54 1.37
N PRO A 99 21.01 -9.62 1.81
CA PRO A 99 20.91 -10.93 1.17
C PRO A 99 19.51 -11.54 1.39
N MET A 100 19.21 -12.52 0.56
CA MET A 100 17.99 -13.30 0.62
C MET A 100 18.34 -14.79 0.63
N THR A 101 17.69 -15.57 1.52
CA THR A 101 17.87 -17.03 1.53
C THR A 101 17.39 -17.67 0.23
N ASP A 102 17.90 -18.87 -0.08
CA ASP A 102 17.51 -19.56 -1.31
C ASP A 102 16.02 -19.94 -1.31
N GLU A 103 15.48 -20.34 -0.16
CA GLU A 103 14.04 -20.64 -0.01
C GLU A 103 13.18 -19.39 -0.28
N ALA A 104 13.58 -18.24 0.27
CA ALA A 104 12.89 -16.97 0.03
C ALA A 104 12.95 -16.60 -1.46
N ARG A 105 14.09 -16.81 -2.11
CA ARG A 105 14.26 -16.56 -3.54
C ARG A 105 13.38 -17.46 -4.40
N VAL A 106 13.30 -18.75 -4.06
CA VAL A 106 12.39 -19.69 -4.72
C VAL A 106 10.93 -19.25 -4.55
N ARG A 107 10.54 -18.84 -3.34
CA ARG A 107 9.17 -18.37 -3.07
C ARG A 107 8.81 -17.13 -3.91
N PHE A 108 9.73 -16.18 -4.07
CA PHE A 108 9.50 -15.03 -4.95
C PHE A 108 9.40 -15.40 -6.44
N LYS A 109 10.14 -16.42 -6.90
CA LYS A 109 9.99 -16.93 -8.27
C LYS A 109 8.59 -17.54 -8.50
N VAL A 110 8.08 -18.27 -7.50
CA VAL A 110 6.71 -18.82 -7.55
C VAL A 110 5.70 -17.67 -7.60
N LEU A 111 5.81 -16.68 -6.72
CA LEU A 111 4.96 -15.50 -6.75
C LEU A 111 4.98 -14.79 -8.11
N SER A 112 6.16 -14.64 -8.70
CA SER A 112 6.30 -13.98 -10.01
C SER A 112 5.55 -14.73 -11.12
N ALA A 113 5.57 -16.07 -11.10
CA ALA A 113 4.80 -16.88 -12.03
C ALA A 113 3.29 -16.73 -11.81
N GLU A 114 2.83 -16.83 -10.54
CA GLU A 114 1.43 -16.62 -10.16
C GLU A 114 0.92 -15.25 -10.65
N LEU A 115 1.67 -14.17 -10.36
CA LEU A 115 1.31 -12.81 -10.76
C LEU A 115 1.31 -12.62 -12.29
N THR A 116 2.17 -13.32 -13.01
CA THR A 116 2.18 -13.28 -14.48
C THR A 116 0.88 -13.84 -15.05
N ASP A 117 0.37 -14.94 -14.50
CA ASP A 117 -0.89 -15.54 -14.94
C ASP A 117 -2.10 -14.67 -14.53
N GLU A 118 -2.09 -14.11 -13.31
CA GLU A 118 -3.11 -13.15 -12.87
C GLU A 118 -3.15 -11.90 -13.76
N LEU A 119 -1.99 -11.35 -14.13
CA LEU A 119 -1.89 -10.20 -15.03
C LEU A 119 -2.43 -10.49 -16.42
N ARG A 120 -2.18 -11.70 -16.95
CA ARG A 120 -2.74 -12.14 -18.24
C ARG A 120 -4.27 -12.23 -18.16
N ALA A 121 -4.80 -12.78 -17.06
CA ALA A 121 -6.24 -12.88 -16.85
C ALA A 121 -6.92 -11.51 -16.66
N ALA A 122 -6.23 -10.57 -16.05
CA ALA A 122 -6.71 -9.20 -15.80
C ALA A 122 -6.41 -8.20 -16.93
N ALA A 123 -5.87 -8.68 -18.07
CA ALA A 123 -5.47 -7.80 -19.16
C ALA A 123 -6.65 -6.93 -19.66
N GLY A 124 -6.40 -5.63 -19.78
CA GLY A 124 -7.42 -4.64 -20.18
C GLY A 124 -8.34 -4.15 -19.06
N THR A 125 -8.14 -4.59 -17.83
CA THR A 125 -8.87 -4.06 -16.66
C THR A 125 -8.05 -3.01 -15.91
N ALA A 126 -8.72 -2.17 -15.11
CA ALA A 126 -8.08 -1.20 -14.23
C ALA A 126 -7.21 -1.86 -13.14
N PHE A 127 -7.40 -3.14 -12.86
CA PHE A 127 -6.69 -3.86 -11.80
C PHE A 127 -5.26 -4.26 -12.17
N THR A 128 -4.92 -4.25 -13.46
CA THR A 128 -3.58 -4.62 -13.95
C THR A 128 -2.47 -3.83 -13.26
N ALA A 129 -2.68 -2.52 -13.02
CA ALA A 129 -1.70 -1.68 -12.35
C ALA A 129 -1.47 -2.10 -10.88
N ILE A 130 -2.53 -2.49 -10.16
CA ILE A 130 -2.45 -2.95 -8.76
C ILE A 130 -1.74 -4.30 -8.68
N LEU A 131 -2.14 -5.25 -9.52
CA LEU A 131 -1.52 -6.58 -9.57
C LEU A 131 -0.03 -6.53 -9.89
N ALA A 132 0.37 -5.65 -10.82
CA ALA A 132 1.77 -5.47 -11.22
C ALA A 132 2.68 -4.99 -10.07
N ARG A 133 2.12 -4.41 -9.02
CA ARG A 133 2.88 -3.88 -7.88
C ARG A 133 2.95 -4.82 -6.67
N ILE A 134 2.19 -5.92 -6.67
CA ILE A 134 2.18 -6.86 -5.54
C ILE A 134 3.58 -7.39 -5.24
N GLY A 135 4.31 -7.86 -6.26
CA GLY A 135 5.67 -8.39 -6.07
C GLY A 135 6.66 -7.37 -5.52
N GLU A 136 6.64 -6.15 -6.06
CA GLU A 136 7.49 -5.05 -5.60
C GLU A 136 7.17 -4.65 -4.14
N ASN A 137 5.90 -4.50 -3.82
CA ASN A 137 5.47 -4.12 -2.47
C ASN A 137 5.76 -5.24 -1.45
N ALA A 138 5.58 -6.52 -1.83
CA ALA A 138 5.94 -7.66 -0.98
C ALA A 138 7.45 -7.70 -0.70
N LEU A 139 8.29 -7.45 -1.71
CA LEU A 139 9.74 -7.39 -1.53
C LEU A 139 10.15 -6.25 -0.58
N LYS A 140 9.56 -5.08 -0.73
CA LYS A 140 9.81 -3.93 0.16
C LYS A 140 9.43 -4.24 1.60
N LEU A 141 8.28 -4.87 1.83
CA LEU A 141 7.86 -5.25 3.18
C LEU A 141 8.73 -6.35 3.78
N ALA A 142 9.10 -7.37 2.99
CA ALA A 142 10.02 -8.41 3.45
C ALA A 142 11.38 -7.83 3.86
N LEU A 143 11.88 -6.86 3.11
CA LEU A 143 13.10 -6.12 3.44
C LEU A 143 12.95 -5.35 4.77
N ILE A 144 11.84 -4.64 4.97
CA ILE A 144 11.56 -3.90 6.22
C ILE A 144 11.52 -4.86 7.41
N VAL A 145 10.87 -6.02 7.25
CA VAL A 145 10.82 -7.05 8.30
C VAL A 145 12.21 -7.61 8.61
N ALA A 146 13.01 -7.90 7.59
CA ALA A 146 14.36 -8.41 7.76
C ALA A 146 15.25 -7.43 8.54
N VAL A 147 15.26 -6.14 8.14
CA VAL A 147 16.00 -5.08 8.84
C VAL A 147 15.46 -4.84 10.25
N GLY A 148 14.14 -4.95 10.44
CA GLY A 148 13.53 -4.82 11.77
C GLY A 148 13.89 -5.95 12.73
N ARG A 149 14.11 -7.16 12.21
CA ARG A 149 14.54 -8.33 13.02
C ARG A 149 16.01 -8.27 13.41
N ASP A 150 16.87 -8.00 12.44
CA ASP A 150 18.31 -7.84 12.67
C ASP A 150 18.84 -6.63 11.89
N PRO A 151 18.98 -5.48 12.55
CA PRO A 151 19.53 -4.29 11.92
C PRO A 151 21.03 -4.38 11.58
N VAL A 152 21.72 -5.33 12.16
CA VAL A 152 23.19 -5.47 12.01
C VAL A 152 23.55 -6.39 10.86
N GLN A 153 22.86 -7.54 10.78
CA GLN A 153 23.05 -8.54 9.74
C GLN A 153 21.71 -8.98 9.15
N PRO A 154 20.98 -8.07 8.50
CA PRO A 154 19.66 -8.40 7.98
C PRO A 154 19.76 -9.43 6.86
N GLU A 155 18.86 -10.41 6.89
CA GLU A 155 18.65 -11.39 5.83
C GLU A 155 17.15 -11.58 5.58
N ILE A 156 16.76 -11.60 4.32
CA ILE A 156 15.36 -11.83 3.94
C ILE A 156 15.10 -13.33 3.94
N GLU A 157 14.43 -13.80 4.99
CA GLU A 157 14.03 -15.20 5.17
C GLU A 157 12.65 -15.48 4.57
N ILE A 158 12.35 -16.77 4.32
CA ILE A 158 11.07 -17.21 3.78
C ILE A 158 9.87 -16.76 4.63
N THR A 159 10.01 -16.75 5.95
CA THR A 159 8.95 -16.30 6.87
C THR A 159 8.57 -14.84 6.69
N ALA A 160 9.55 -13.97 6.41
CA ALA A 160 9.30 -12.56 6.10
C ALA A 160 8.63 -12.40 4.74
N VAL A 161 9.04 -13.24 3.77
CA VAL A 161 8.48 -13.25 2.41
C VAL A 161 7.02 -13.69 2.43
N ASP A 162 6.70 -14.81 3.07
CA ASP A 162 5.33 -15.33 3.14
C ASP A 162 4.39 -14.37 3.85
N TRP A 163 4.85 -13.77 4.96
CA TRP A 163 4.07 -12.75 5.65
C TRP A 163 3.82 -11.54 4.74
N ALA A 164 4.85 -11.03 4.06
CA ALA A 164 4.75 -9.87 3.19
C ALA A 164 3.82 -10.13 1.99
N ILE A 165 3.91 -11.32 1.38
CA ILE A 165 3.03 -11.72 0.27
C ILE A 165 1.56 -11.73 0.73
N ASN A 166 1.28 -12.40 1.85
CA ASN A 166 -0.08 -12.49 2.37
C ASN A 166 -0.64 -11.11 2.73
N PHE A 167 0.17 -10.27 3.37
CA PHE A 167 -0.22 -8.92 3.73
C PHE A 167 -0.55 -8.07 2.49
N VAL A 168 0.36 -8.05 1.50
CA VAL A 168 0.15 -7.24 0.29
C VAL A 168 -1.03 -7.75 -0.53
N ARG A 169 -1.17 -9.06 -0.71
CA ARG A 169 -2.31 -9.65 -1.43
C ARG A 169 -3.64 -9.30 -0.77
N HIS A 170 -3.72 -9.39 0.56
CA HIS A 170 -4.93 -9.04 1.31
C HIS A 170 -5.35 -7.59 1.03
N TYR A 171 -4.42 -6.63 1.18
CA TYR A 171 -4.74 -5.23 0.98
C TYR A 171 -4.89 -4.83 -0.50
N ALA A 172 -4.18 -5.49 -1.42
CA ALA A 172 -4.39 -5.31 -2.85
C ALA A 172 -5.81 -5.74 -3.27
N GLN A 173 -6.29 -6.87 -2.77
CA GLN A 173 -7.65 -7.33 -3.03
C GLN A 173 -8.69 -6.34 -2.48
N ARG A 174 -8.55 -5.89 -1.23
CA ARG A 174 -9.44 -4.88 -0.63
C ARG A 174 -9.41 -3.56 -1.42
N THR A 175 -8.25 -3.17 -1.93
CA THR A 175 -8.11 -1.98 -2.77
C THR A 175 -8.84 -2.15 -4.09
N MET A 176 -8.73 -3.31 -4.76
CA MET A 176 -9.46 -3.60 -6.00
C MET A 176 -10.97 -3.58 -5.79
N GLU A 177 -11.47 -4.20 -4.72
CA GLU A 177 -12.89 -4.17 -4.34
C GLU A 177 -13.38 -2.74 -4.08
N ALA A 178 -12.56 -1.90 -3.43
CA ALA A 178 -12.90 -0.51 -3.16
C ALA A 178 -12.86 0.35 -4.44
N VAL A 179 -11.89 0.12 -5.34
CA VAL A 179 -11.84 0.77 -6.66
C VAL A 179 -13.09 0.41 -7.47
N GLU A 180 -13.45 -0.87 -7.52
CA GLU A 180 -14.66 -1.30 -8.23
C GLU A 180 -15.93 -0.61 -7.68
N ARG A 181 -15.96 -0.39 -6.38
CA ARG A 181 -17.11 0.22 -5.69
C ARG A 181 -17.19 1.73 -5.87
N HIS A 182 -16.05 2.43 -5.76
CA HIS A 182 -16.02 3.89 -5.56
C HIS A 182 -15.46 4.67 -6.75
N VAL A 183 -14.58 4.08 -7.56
CA VAL A 183 -13.97 4.78 -8.69
C VAL A 183 -14.80 4.54 -9.96
N ALA A 184 -15.22 5.61 -10.59
CA ALA A 184 -15.99 5.57 -11.83
C ALA A 184 -15.29 6.34 -12.94
N ASP A 185 -15.31 5.80 -14.16
CA ASP A 185 -14.67 6.43 -15.32
C ASP A 185 -15.61 7.42 -16.04
N THR A 186 -16.92 7.28 -15.82
CA THR A 186 -17.95 8.14 -16.43
C THR A 186 -18.96 8.61 -15.39
N GLU A 187 -19.64 9.73 -15.67
CA GLU A 187 -20.71 10.24 -14.83
C GLU A 187 -21.86 9.22 -14.72
N THR A 188 -22.18 8.53 -15.79
CA THR A 188 -23.19 7.47 -15.81
C THR A 188 -22.80 6.31 -14.90
N GLU A 189 -21.54 5.90 -14.92
CA GLU A 189 -21.04 4.84 -14.04
C GLU A 189 -21.01 5.29 -12.58
N ALA A 190 -20.62 6.54 -12.30
CA ALA A 190 -20.70 7.12 -10.96
C ALA A 190 -22.14 7.09 -10.42
N HIS A 191 -23.11 7.47 -11.24
CA HIS A 191 -24.52 7.41 -10.93
C HIS A 191 -25.00 5.98 -10.65
N LEU A 192 -24.58 5.02 -11.47
CA LEU A 192 -24.92 3.62 -11.28
C LEU A 192 -24.32 3.04 -9.98
N LYS A 193 -23.06 3.34 -9.70
CA LYS A 193 -22.40 2.92 -8.46
C LYS A 193 -23.09 3.50 -7.24
N ARG A 194 -23.40 4.80 -7.25
CA ARG A 194 -24.15 5.45 -6.17
C ARG A 194 -25.54 4.85 -5.96
N LEU A 195 -26.23 4.50 -7.04
CA LEU A 195 -27.52 3.83 -6.96
C LEU A 195 -27.41 2.44 -6.32
N LYS A 196 -26.39 1.67 -6.70
CA LYS A 196 -26.11 0.36 -6.10
C LYS A 196 -25.83 0.47 -4.59
N GLU A 197 -25.10 1.49 -4.14
CA GLU A 197 -24.83 1.72 -2.71
C GLU A 197 -26.11 2.05 -1.93
N ILE A 198 -27.01 2.87 -2.48
CA ILE A 198 -28.31 3.17 -1.87
C ILE A 198 -29.12 1.87 -1.68
N ILE A 199 -29.14 1.00 -2.70
CA ILE A 199 -29.86 -0.28 -2.63
C ILE A 199 -29.20 -1.20 -1.60
N ARG A 200 -27.88 -1.31 -1.56
CA ARG A 200 -27.17 -2.12 -0.58
C ARG A 200 -27.36 -1.63 0.86
N GLY A 201 -27.34 -0.31 1.05
CA GLY A 201 -27.56 0.31 2.37
C GLY A 201 -28.95 0.08 2.95
N SER A 202 -29.94 -0.30 2.14
CA SER A 202 -31.27 -0.65 2.62
C SER A 202 -31.34 -2.05 3.27
N GLY A 203 -30.29 -2.86 3.13
CA GLY A 203 -30.17 -4.18 3.75
C GLY A 203 -31.28 -5.15 3.37
N ALA A 204 -31.60 -6.08 4.28
CA ALA A 204 -32.60 -7.13 4.07
C ALA A 204 -34.06 -6.59 3.90
N LYS A 205 -34.34 -5.36 4.33
CA LYS A 205 -35.64 -4.72 4.15
C LYS A 205 -35.90 -4.34 2.69
N GLY A 206 -34.85 -4.20 1.90
CA GLY A 206 -34.95 -3.67 0.56
C GLY A 206 -35.30 -2.17 0.53
N ILE A 207 -35.47 -1.62 -0.67
CA ILE A 207 -35.83 -0.22 -0.88
C ILE A 207 -36.88 -0.14 -1.96
N THR A 208 -37.91 0.69 -1.76
CA THR A 208 -38.98 0.89 -2.72
C THR A 208 -38.53 1.82 -3.86
N LYS A 209 -39.20 1.71 -5.03
CA LYS A 209 -38.95 2.61 -6.16
C LYS A 209 -39.11 4.09 -5.78
N SER A 210 -40.05 4.42 -4.93
CA SER A 210 -40.33 5.79 -4.46
C SER A 210 -39.15 6.32 -3.62
N GLU A 211 -38.62 5.49 -2.73
CA GLU A 211 -37.44 5.85 -1.91
C GLU A 211 -36.17 6.00 -2.77
N ILE A 212 -35.94 5.08 -3.74
CA ILE A 212 -34.86 5.20 -4.72
C ILE A 212 -35.00 6.53 -5.47
N THR A 213 -36.17 6.85 -6.01
CA THR A 213 -36.41 8.10 -6.76
C THR A 213 -36.14 9.34 -5.90
N ARG A 214 -36.52 9.29 -4.62
CA ARG A 214 -36.24 10.40 -3.68
C ARG A 214 -34.77 10.53 -3.36
N ALA A 215 -34.07 9.41 -3.16
CA ALA A 215 -32.63 9.39 -2.87
C ALA A 215 -31.76 9.69 -4.11
N SER A 216 -32.32 9.55 -5.32
CA SER A 216 -31.63 9.75 -6.59
C SER A 216 -32.04 11.03 -7.35
N GLN A 217 -32.48 12.07 -6.64
CA GLN A 217 -32.89 13.36 -7.27
C GLN A 217 -31.80 14.02 -8.12
N TRP A 218 -30.57 13.64 -7.92
CA TRP A 218 -29.39 14.04 -8.70
C TRP A 218 -29.34 13.40 -10.10
N LEU A 219 -30.23 12.46 -10.43
CA LEU A 219 -30.38 11.87 -11.77
C LEU A 219 -31.31 12.67 -12.71
N LYS A 220 -31.77 13.83 -12.27
CA LYS A 220 -32.65 14.69 -13.07
C LYS A 220 -31.87 15.61 -13.98
#